data_c348328b782818388d1fcfd6fe21b4b8
#
_entry.id   c348328b782818388d1fcfd6fe21b4b8
#
_cell.length_a   1.000
_cell.length_b   1.000
_cell.length_c   1.000
_cell.angle_alpha   90.00
_cell.angle_beta   90.00
_cell.angle_gamma   90.00
#
_symmetry.space_group_name_H-M   'P 1'
#
loop_
_entity.id
_entity.type
_entity.pdbx_description
1 polymer ?
#
loop_
_entity_poly.entity_id
_entity_poly.type
_entity_poly.pdbx_seq_one_letter_code
_entity_poly.pdbx_strand_id
1 'polypeptide(L)'
;MMMDALNDVLWVFLPYITIAVFILGHVYRYATDQYGWSSMSSEILERRWLGVGSQLFHWGLLIVLLGHIIGLLVPPNITLAMGITDEEYHWIAIILGGASGLIAYVGVWILLLRRSLINRVRATSDASDFLVLVLLLIVMSLGLYNTLYYDIFIHPFDYRTTIGAWIRSVLTLHANPNYMANVPISFQLHIVSTYALFLVWPFTRLVHIWSYPIFYLKRAWILYRGQETPEVVANA
;
A
#
# COMPACT_ATOMS: atom_id res chain seq x y z
N MET A 1 -33.96 5.61 1.67
CA MET A 1 -33.63 6.59 0.60
C MET A 1 -32.31 7.35 0.84
N MET A 2 -32.10 8.12 1.92
CA MET A 2 -30.83 8.82 2.14
C MET A 2 -29.67 7.87 2.50
N MET A 3 -29.92 6.86 3.32
CA MET A 3 -28.91 5.83 3.68
C MET A 3 -28.55 4.97 2.47
N ASP A 4 -29.49 4.61 1.65
CA ASP A 4 -29.24 3.81 0.43
C ASP A 4 -28.40 4.60 -0.56
N ALA A 5 -28.70 5.90 -0.74
CA ALA A 5 -27.90 6.78 -1.60
C ALA A 5 -26.45 6.94 -1.08
N LEU A 6 -26.25 7.02 0.22
CA LEU A 6 -24.89 7.06 0.81
C LEU A 6 -24.13 5.74 0.59
N ASN A 7 -24.81 4.61 0.76
CA ASN A 7 -24.22 3.30 0.49
C ASN A 7 -23.81 3.16 -0.99
N ASP A 8 -24.66 3.59 -1.91
CA ASP A 8 -24.32 3.58 -3.33
C ASP A 8 -23.12 4.48 -3.65
N VAL A 9 -23.06 5.67 -3.05
CA VAL A 9 -21.92 6.58 -3.22
C VAL A 9 -20.63 5.93 -2.69
N LEU A 10 -20.64 5.38 -1.48
CA LEU A 10 -19.44 4.84 -0.84
C LEU A 10 -18.97 3.51 -1.44
N TRP A 11 -19.92 2.63 -1.82
CA TRP A 11 -19.59 1.24 -2.13
C TRP A 11 -19.79 0.86 -3.61
N VAL A 12 -20.37 1.78 -4.42
CA VAL A 12 -20.49 1.61 -5.87
C VAL A 12 -19.70 2.68 -6.62
N PHE A 13 -20.00 3.97 -6.42
CA PHE A 13 -19.38 5.02 -7.22
C PHE A 13 -17.94 5.33 -6.81
N LEU A 14 -17.68 5.48 -5.53
CA LEU A 14 -16.36 5.90 -5.02
C LEU A 14 -15.24 4.91 -5.35
N PRO A 15 -15.40 3.57 -5.27
CA PRO A 15 -14.36 2.64 -5.70
C PRO A 15 -14.01 2.79 -7.18
N TYR A 16 -14.99 2.98 -8.08
CA TYR A 16 -14.70 3.18 -9.49
C TYR A 16 -14.04 4.52 -9.78
N ILE A 17 -14.47 5.59 -9.11
CA ILE A 17 -13.79 6.89 -9.20
C ILE A 17 -12.34 6.75 -8.74
N THR A 18 -12.12 6.07 -7.63
CA THR A 18 -10.77 5.83 -7.07
C THR A 18 -9.90 5.05 -8.05
N ILE A 19 -10.41 3.97 -8.63
CA ILE A 19 -9.70 3.16 -9.63
C ILE A 19 -9.39 4.00 -10.88
N ALA A 20 -10.37 4.76 -11.37
CA ALA A 20 -10.18 5.62 -12.53
C ALA A 20 -9.10 6.69 -12.30
N VAL A 21 -9.17 7.40 -11.17
CA VAL A 21 -8.14 8.41 -10.81
C VAL A 21 -6.78 7.74 -10.62
N PHE A 22 -6.72 6.59 -9.99
CA PHE A 22 -5.48 5.84 -9.80
C PHE A 22 -4.83 5.48 -11.14
N ILE A 23 -5.58 4.87 -12.06
CA ILE A 23 -5.05 4.46 -13.37
C ILE A 23 -4.71 5.68 -14.23
N LEU A 24 -5.68 6.59 -14.43
CA LEU A 24 -5.50 7.76 -15.30
C LEU A 24 -4.43 8.72 -14.75
N GLY A 25 -4.36 8.88 -13.43
CA GLY A 25 -3.33 9.67 -12.77
C GLY A 25 -1.92 9.10 -12.98
N HIS A 26 -1.73 7.78 -12.94
CA HIS A 26 -0.45 7.15 -13.26
C HIS A 26 -0.08 7.33 -14.74
N VAL A 27 -1.03 7.12 -15.65
CA VAL A 27 -0.82 7.35 -17.09
C VAL A 27 -0.43 8.80 -17.35
N TYR A 28 -1.17 9.76 -16.78
CA TYR A 28 -0.88 11.19 -16.90
C TYR A 28 0.53 11.51 -16.38
N ARG A 29 0.88 11.07 -15.17
CA ARG A 29 2.18 11.34 -14.59
C ARG A 29 3.31 10.71 -15.40
N TYR A 30 3.13 9.47 -15.87
CA TYR A 30 4.13 8.83 -16.74
C TYR A 30 4.35 9.60 -18.03
N ALA A 31 3.29 10.16 -18.62
CA ALA A 31 3.38 10.94 -19.85
C ALA A 31 4.00 12.32 -19.66
N THR A 32 3.82 12.96 -18.48
CA THR A 32 4.20 14.36 -18.24
C THR A 32 5.43 14.53 -17.36
N ASP A 33 5.72 13.60 -16.46
CA ASP A 33 6.80 13.70 -15.45
C ASP A 33 7.49 12.36 -15.19
N GLN A 34 8.17 11.83 -16.19
CA GLN A 34 8.92 10.57 -16.06
C GLN A 34 10.12 10.70 -15.10
N TYR A 35 10.75 11.85 -15.02
CA TYR A 35 11.89 12.08 -14.12
C TYR A 35 11.46 12.16 -12.64
N GLY A 36 10.25 12.63 -12.37
CA GLY A 36 9.66 12.61 -11.04
C GLY A 36 9.15 11.23 -10.59
N TRP A 37 9.26 10.22 -11.46
CA TRP A 37 8.86 8.83 -11.17
C TRP A 37 9.91 8.11 -10.34
N SER A 38 10.10 8.54 -9.11
CA SER A 38 11.14 8.03 -8.22
C SER A 38 10.69 8.05 -6.75
N SER A 39 11.45 7.37 -5.89
CA SER A 39 11.24 7.42 -4.43
C SER A 39 11.65 8.75 -3.81
N MET A 40 12.29 9.65 -4.58
CA MET A 40 12.87 10.92 -4.08
C MET A 40 13.68 10.70 -2.80
N SER A 41 14.64 9.77 -2.85
CA SER A 41 15.41 9.35 -1.68
C SER A 41 16.23 10.49 -1.10
N SER A 42 16.16 10.66 0.21
CA SER A 42 16.97 11.60 0.99
C SER A 42 18.11 10.87 1.76
N GLU A 43 18.60 9.75 1.23
CA GLU A 43 19.64 8.92 1.88
C GLU A 43 20.95 9.68 2.09
N ILE A 44 21.33 10.55 1.15
CA ILE A 44 22.54 11.39 1.27
C ILE A 44 22.47 12.33 2.47
N LEU A 45 21.26 12.78 2.84
CA LEU A 45 21.06 13.70 3.95
C LEU A 45 21.08 13.00 5.31
N GLU A 46 20.50 11.80 5.38
CA GLU A 46 20.49 10.97 6.58
C GLU A 46 20.16 9.51 6.20
N ARG A 47 21.12 8.61 6.44
CA ARG A 47 21.06 7.21 6.01
C ARG A 47 20.54 6.26 7.08
N ARG A 48 20.89 6.49 8.35
CA ARG A 48 20.67 5.51 9.42
C ARG A 48 19.19 5.26 9.69
N TRP A 49 18.43 6.31 10.00
CA TRP A 49 17.00 6.21 10.28
C TRP A 49 16.18 5.90 9.03
N LEU A 50 16.64 6.39 7.85
CA LEU A 50 16.02 6.00 6.58
C LEU A 50 16.14 4.49 6.36
N GLY A 51 17.33 3.92 6.54
CA GLY A 51 17.57 2.49 6.33
C GLY A 51 16.70 1.63 7.24
N VAL A 52 16.67 1.94 8.54
CA VAL A 52 15.84 1.17 9.50
C VAL A 52 14.35 1.35 9.20
N GLY A 53 13.86 2.58 9.10
CA GLY A 53 12.44 2.84 8.87
C GLY A 53 11.94 2.28 7.54
N SER A 54 12.72 2.45 6.47
CA SER A 54 12.36 1.94 5.15
C SER A 54 12.31 0.42 5.10
N GLN A 55 13.29 -0.28 5.66
CA GLN A 55 13.29 -1.75 5.68
C GLN A 55 12.12 -2.31 6.47
N LEU A 56 11.88 -1.82 7.69
CA LEU A 56 10.74 -2.25 8.50
C LEU A 56 9.42 -2.00 7.77
N PHE A 57 9.26 -0.81 7.20
CA PHE A 57 8.05 -0.47 6.45
C PHE A 57 7.82 -1.38 5.24
N HIS A 58 8.82 -1.52 4.36
CA HIS A 58 8.63 -2.25 3.11
C HIS A 58 8.44 -3.75 3.33
N TRP A 59 9.26 -4.40 4.17
CA TRP A 59 9.10 -5.83 4.44
C TRP A 59 7.78 -6.14 5.15
N GLY A 60 7.41 -5.34 6.16
CA GLY A 60 6.13 -5.51 6.83
C GLY A 60 4.96 -5.26 5.87
N LEU A 61 5.01 -4.19 5.06
CA LEU A 61 3.97 -3.86 4.10
C LEU A 61 3.79 -4.92 3.01
N LEU A 62 4.87 -5.51 2.50
CA LEU A 62 4.79 -6.57 1.49
C LEU A 62 4.04 -7.80 2.02
N ILE A 63 4.28 -8.20 3.27
CA ILE A 63 3.56 -9.31 3.89
C ILE A 63 2.08 -8.95 4.11
N VAL A 64 1.81 -7.73 4.61
CA VAL A 64 0.43 -7.22 4.78
C VAL A 64 -0.30 -7.17 3.43
N LEU A 65 0.35 -6.68 2.38
CA LEU A 65 -0.23 -6.64 1.04
C LEU A 65 -0.55 -8.03 0.51
N LEU A 66 0.36 -8.99 0.69
CA LEU A 66 0.12 -10.38 0.31
C LEU A 66 -1.09 -10.96 1.07
N GLY A 67 -1.19 -10.68 2.37
CA GLY A 67 -2.35 -11.05 3.19
C GLY A 67 -3.67 -10.46 2.66
N HIS A 68 -3.66 -9.18 2.23
CA HIS A 68 -4.82 -8.55 1.62
C HIS A 68 -5.19 -9.19 0.27
N ILE A 69 -4.21 -9.48 -0.58
CA ILE A 69 -4.45 -10.16 -1.86
C ILE A 69 -5.11 -11.52 -1.62
N ILE A 70 -4.55 -12.32 -0.73
CA ILE A 70 -5.11 -13.64 -0.40
C ILE A 70 -6.50 -13.50 0.24
N GLY A 71 -6.64 -12.65 1.25
CA GLY A 71 -7.89 -12.53 2.01
C GLY A 71 -9.05 -11.91 1.24
N LEU A 72 -8.79 -11.00 0.32
CA LEU A 72 -9.84 -10.28 -0.41
C LEU A 72 -10.15 -10.90 -1.77
N LEU A 73 -9.13 -11.41 -2.48
CA LEU A 73 -9.31 -11.92 -3.84
C LEU A 73 -9.55 -13.43 -3.91
N VAL A 74 -8.98 -14.20 -2.97
CA VAL A 74 -9.19 -15.66 -2.95
C VAL A 74 -10.48 -15.97 -2.19
N PRO A 75 -11.48 -16.60 -2.84
CA PRO A 75 -12.72 -17.02 -2.18
C PRO A 75 -12.47 -18.08 -1.09
N PRO A 76 -13.26 -18.10 0.02
CA PRO A 76 -13.05 -19.04 1.12
C PRO A 76 -13.07 -20.53 0.72
N ASN A 77 -13.87 -20.88 -0.27
CA ASN A 77 -13.95 -22.25 -0.77
C ASN A 77 -12.62 -22.78 -1.32
N ILE A 78 -11.76 -21.92 -1.83
CA ILE A 78 -10.42 -22.32 -2.33
C ILE A 78 -9.52 -22.68 -1.16
N THR A 79 -9.48 -21.89 -0.10
CA THR A 79 -8.66 -22.18 1.10
C THR A 79 -9.18 -23.44 1.82
N LEU A 80 -10.49 -23.62 1.88
CA LEU A 80 -11.10 -24.86 2.41
C LEU A 80 -10.72 -26.09 1.59
N ALA A 81 -10.70 -25.97 0.25
CA ALA A 81 -10.25 -27.05 -0.63
C ALA A 81 -8.76 -27.39 -0.46
N MET A 82 -7.95 -26.43 0.01
CA MET A 82 -6.55 -26.63 0.37
C MET A 82 -6.36 -27.22 1.78
N GLY A 83 -7.45 -27.46 2.51
CA GLY A 83 -7.43 -28.02 3.87
C GLY A 83 -7.26 -26.99 4.97
N ILE A 84 -7.35 -25.69 4.66
CA ILE A 84 -7.26 -24.61 5.66
C ILE A 84 -8.69 -24.22 6.05
N THR A 85 -9.05 -24.46 7.30
CA THR A 85 -10.34 -24.07 7.86
C THR A 85 -10.45 -22.57 8.04
N ASP A 86 -11.67 -22.03 8.17
CA ASP A 86 -11.89 -20.60 8.39
C ASP A 86 -11.29 -20.13 9.71
N GLU A 87 -11.29 -20.97 10.75
CA GLU A 87 -10.66 -20.66 12.04
C GLU A 87 -9.13 -20.59 11.93
N GLU A 88 -8.51 -21.57 11.29
CA GLU A 88 -7.06 -21.57 11.05
C GLU A 88 -6.64 -20.36 10.22
N TYR A 89 -7.41 -20.05 9.17
CA TYR A 89 -7.16 -18.88 8.35
C TYR A 89 -7.26 -17.58 9.17
N HIS A 90 -8.26 -17.46 10.02
CA HIS A 90 -8.46 -16.31 10.90
C HIS A 90 -7.24 -16.08 11.82
N TRP A 91 -6.76 -17.12 12.49
CA TRP A 91 -5.56 -17.03 13.34
C TRP A 91 -4.29 -16.73 12.54
N ILE A 92 -4.12 -17.32 11.36
CA ILE A 92 -3.00 -17.00 10.46
C ILE A 92 -3.04 -15.51 10.08
N ALA A 93 -4.20 -14.98 9.73
CA ALA A 93 -4.37 -13.57 9.37
C ALA A 93 -4.05 -12.63 10.55
N ILE A 94 -4.51 -12.95 11.77
CA ILE A 94 -4.21 -12.16 12.97
C ILE A 94 -2.70 -12.19 13.29
N ILE A 95 -2.09 -13.36 13.32
CA ILE A 95 -0.69 -13.50 13.72
C ILE A 95 0.24 -12.88 12.68
N LEU A 96 0.14 -13.31 11.42
CA LEU A 96 1.03 -12.82 10.36
C LEU A 96 0.68 -11.38 9.97
N GLY A 97 -0.59 -11.06 9.80
CA GLY A 97 -1.04 -9.72 9.45
C GLY A 97 -0.80 -8.71 10.57
N GLY A 98 -1.09 -9.08 11.82
CA GLY A 98 -0.85 -8.26 12.99
C GLY A 98 0.64 -7.99 13.24
N ALA A 99 1.46 -9.04 13.24
CA ALA A 99 2.92 -8.89 13.45
C ALA A 99 3.58 -8.06 12.34
N SER A 100 3.31 -8.40 11.06
CA SER A 100 3.87 -7.65 9.93
C SER A 100 3.33 -6.23 9.85
N GLY A 101 2.05 -6.03 10.18
CA GLY A 101 1.44 -4.71 10.28
C GLY A 101 2.09 -3.84 11.35
N LEU A 102 2.38 -4.37 12.54
CA LEU A 102 3.11 -3.66 13.59
C LEU A 102 4.53 -3.27 13.15
N ILE A 103 5.25 -4.20 12.51
CA ILE A 103 6.59 -3.93 11.97
C ILE A 103 6.54 -2.78 10.96
N ALA A 104 5.61 -2.83 10.01
CA ALA A 104 5.43 -1.77 9.03
C ALA A 104 5.01 -0.44 9.68
N TYR A 105 4.14 -0.48 10.67
CA TYR A 105 3.66 0.69 11.40
C TYR A 105 4.79 1.42 12.14
N VAL A 106 5.65 0.68 12.83
CA VAL A 106 6.87 1.23 13.45
C VAL A 106 7.78 1.84 12.40
N GLY A 107 7.92 1.19 11.24
CA GLY A 107 8.68 1.72 10.10
C GLY A 107 8.16 3.07 9.62
N VAL A 108 6.85 3.22 9.43
CA VAL A 108 6.23 4.51 9.01
C VAL A 108 6.43 5.60 10.09
N TRP A 109 6.29 5.26 11.36
CA TRP A 109 6.57 6.20 12.45
C TRP A 109 8.01 6.71 12.42
N ILE A 110 8.98 5.80 12.26
CA ILE A 110 10.39 6.18 12.12
C ILE A 110 10.58 7.13 10.93
N LEU A 111 9.98 6.82 9.78
CA LEU A 111 10.08 7.68 8.59
C LEU A 111 9.45 9.06 8.80
N LEU A 112 8.29 9.13 9.46
CA LEU A 112 7.63 10.39 9.77
C LEU A 112 8.44 11.23 10.77
N LEU A 113 8.89 10.63 11.87
CA LEU A 113 9.71 11.31 12.88
C LEU A 113 11.03 11.78 12.29
N ARG A 114 11.69 10.94 11.49
CA ARG A 114 12.91 11.33 10.76
C ARG A 114 12.67 12.57 9.92
N ARG A 115 11.58 12.60 9.14
CA ARG A 115 11.24 13.71 8.25
C ARG A 115 10.88 14.98 9.01
N SER A 116 10.24 14.85 10.16
CA SER A 116 9.79 15.97 10.99
C SER A 116 10.91 16.57 11.83
N LEU A 117 11.80 15.72 12.38
CA LEU A 117 12.78 16.14 13.39
C LEU A 117 14.16 16.47 12.81
N ILE A 118 14.54 15.90 11.66
CA ILE A 118 15.86 16.15 11.06
C ILE A 118 15.77 17.34 10.11
N ASN A 119 16.32 18.49 10.51
CA ASN A 119 16.20 19.75 9.79
C ASN A 119 16.59 19.66 8.32
N ARG A 120 17.67 18.95 7.98
CA ARG A 120 18.14 18.77 6.59
C ARG A 120 17.10 18.03 5.74
N VAL A 121 16.49 16.99 6.29
CA VAL A 121 15.46 16.20 5.61
C VAL A 121 14.17 17.01 5.49
N ARG A 122 13.77 17.70 6.56
CA ARG A 122 12.57 18.54 6.57
C ARG A 122 12.65 19.67 5.55
N ALA A 123 13.80 20.33 5.43
CA ALA A 123 14.01 21.43 4.49
C ALA A 123 13.89 21.02 3.01
N THR A 124 14.08 19.75 2.70
CA THR A 124 13.98 19.18 1.34
C THR A 124 12.70 18.35 1.14
N SER A 125 11.74 18.44 2.05
CA SER A 125 10.50 17.67 2.04
C SER A 125 9.34 18.52 1.56
N ASP A 126 8.56 17.97 0.65
CA ASP A 126 7.33 18.57 0.17
C ASP A 126 6.12 18.21 1.05
N ALA A 127 5.04 18.99 0.96
CA ALA A 127 3.80 18.72 1.67
C ALA A 127 3.23 17.33 1.32
N SER A 128 3.39 16.87 0.08
CA SER A 128 2.97 15.55 -0.38
C SER A 128 3.67 14.41 0.37
N ASP A 129 4.92 14.62 0.81
CA ASP A 129 5.67 13.63 1.57
C ASP A 129 5.09 13.38 2.96
N PHE A 130 4.67 14.47 3.63
CA PHE A 130 4.00 14.38 4.93
C PHE A 130 2.58 13.82 4.77
N LEU A 131 1.85 14.27 3.75
CA LEU A 131 0.51 13.79 3.46
C LEU A 131 0.48 12.27 3.31
N VAL A 132 1.39 11.69 2.53
CA VAL A 132 1.48 10.25 2.32
C VAL A 132 1.76 9.50 3.62
N LEU A 133 2.74 9.95 4.41
CA LEU A 133 3.07 9.28 5.68
C LEU A 133 1.92 9.34 6.68
N VAL A 134 1.22 10.48 6.74
CA VAL A 134 0.02 10.63 7.61
C VAL A 134 -1.12 9.74 7.14
N LEU A 135 -1.41 9.69 5.85
CA LEU A 135 -2.45 8.80 5.30
C LEU A 135 -2.10 7.34 5.54
N LEU A 136 -0.84 6.93 5.34
CA LEU A 136 -0.38 5.58 5.65
C LEU A 136 -0.58 5.26 7.14
N LEU A 137 -0.24 6.18 8.05
CA LEU A 137 -0.48 5.98 9.47
C LEU A 137 -1.97 5.82 9.81
N ILE A 138 -2.85 6.61 9.20
CA ILE A 138 -4.31 6.50 9.41
C ILE A 138 -4.79 5.13 8.92
N VAL A 139 -4.46 4.75 7.69
CA VAL A 139 -4.85 3.45 7.11
C VAL A 139 -4.34 2.30 7.96
N MET A 140 -3.06 2.33 8.34
CA MET A 140 -2.45 1.26 9.12
C MET A 140 -2.97 1.22 10.57
N SER A 141 -3.26 2.36 11.19
CA SER A 141 -3.89 2.40 12.53
C SER A 141 -5.25 1.73 12.53
N LEU A 142 -6.08 2.02 11.52
CA LEU A 142 -7.40 1.39 11.37
C LEU A 142 -7.28 -0.11 11.06
N GLY A 143 -6.32 -0.50 10.21
CA GLY A 143 -6.05 -1.90 9.90
C GLY A 143 -5.59 -2.69 11.13
N LEU A 144 -4.65 -2.15 11.90
CA LEU A 144 -4.17 -2.77 13.14
C LEU A 144 -5.28 -2.83 14.21
N TYR A 145 -6.07 -1.77 14.32
CA TYR A 145 -7.24 -1.77 15.21
C TYR A 145 -8.20 -2.91 14.85
N ASN A 146 -8.52 -3.08 13.57
CA ASN A 146 -9.40 -4.16 13.12
C ASN A 146 -8.82 -5.54 13.42
N THR A 147 -7.54 -5.77 13.10
CA THR A 147 -6.90 -7.08 13.24
C THR A 147 -6.56 -7.43 14.68
N LEU A 148 -6.02 -6.49 15.48
CA LEU A 148 -5.50 -6.79 16.82
C LEU A 148 -6.46 -6.46 17.95
N TYR A 149 -7.39 -5.53 17.73
CA TYR A 149 -8.34 -5.17 18.78
C TYR A 149 -9.75 -5.66 18.48
N TYR A 150 -10.28 -5.35 17.30
CA TYR A 150 -11.65 -5.73 16.98
C TYR A 150 -11.82 -7.24 16.90
N ASP A 151 -10.99 -7.91 16.10
CA ASP A 151 -11.09 -9.37 15.87
C ASP A 151 -10.78 -10.19 17.11
N ILE A 152 -9.91 -9.73 18.02
CA ILE A 152 -9.52 -10.47 19.21
C ILE A 152 -10.46 -10.19 20.39
N PHE A 153 -10.84 -8.92 20.63
CA PHE A 153 -11.49 -8.51 21.87
C PHE A 153 -12.96 -8.15 21.73
N ILE A 154 -13.44 -7.79 20.51
CA ILE A 154 -14.83 -7.39 20.32
C ILE A 154 -15.61 -8.56 19.72
N HIS A 155 -15.30 -8.92 18.49
CA HIS A 155 -15.98 -10.02 17.78
C HIS A 155 -15.16 -10.42 16.55
N PRO A 156 -14.85 -11.71 16.36
CA PRO A 156 -14.27 -12.20 15.12
C PRO A 156 -15.14 -11.81 13.92
N PHE A 157 -14.55 -11.14 12.93
CA PHE A 157 -15.30 -10.69 11.76
C PHE A 157 -14.78 -11.35 10.49
N ASP A 158 -15.64 -12.10 9.81
CA ASP A 158 -15.29 -12.72 8.52
C ASP A 158 -15.42 -11.69 7.38
N TYR A 159 -14.33 -10.96 7.14
CA TYR A 159 -14.23 -9.99 6.05
C TYR A 159 -14.15 -10.66 4.66
N ARG A 160 -13.85 -11.96 4.58
CA ARG A 160 -13.68 -12.68 3.30
C ARG A 160 -15.00 -12.89 2.57
N THR A 161 -16.08 -13.15 3.32
CA THR A 161 -17.42 -13.35 2.79
C THR A 161 -18.18 -12.05 2.57
N THR A 162 -17.76 -10.97 3.20
CA THR A 162 -18.36 -9.63 3.12
C THR A 162 -17.52 -8.70 2.26
N ILE A 163 -16.47 -8.07 2.82
CA ILE A 163 -15.59 -7.12 2.13
C ILE A 163 -14.89 -7.78 0.93
N GLY A 164 -14.41 -9.02 1.07
CA GLY A 164 -13.80 -9.77 -0.03
C GLY A 164 -14.79 -10.01 -1.18
N ALA A 165 -16.04 -10.41 -0.86
CA ALA A 165 -17.08 -10.57 -1.87
C ALA A 165 -17.40 -9.23 -2.56
N TRP A 166 -17.46 -8.13 -1.79
CA TRP A 166 -17.67 -6.79 -2.34
C TRP A 166 -16.52 -6.39 -3.28
N ILE A 167 -15.26 -6.53 -2.87
CA ILE A 167 -14.10 -6.20 -3.74
C ILE A 167 -14.12 -7.01 -5.03
N ARG A 168 -14.40 -8.32 -4.96
CA ARG A 168 -14.52 -9.16 -6.16
C ARG A 168 -15.66 -8.68 -7.08
N SER A 169 -16.79 -8.22 -6.51
CA SER A 169 -17.89 -7.64 -7.29
C SER A 169 -17.51 -6.31 -7.97
N VAL A 170 -16.73 -5.47 -7.28
CA VAL A 170 -16.17 -4.22 -7.88
C VAL A 170 -15.25 -4.54 -9.05
N LEU A 171 -14.32 -5.49 -8.87
CA LEU A 171 -13.35 -5.88 -9.91
C LEU A 171 -14.02 -6.52 -11.14
N THR A 172 -15.17 -7.16 -10.96
CA THR A 172 -15.97 -7.71 -12.06
C THR A 172 -16.98 -6.71 -12.65
N LEU A 173 -16.90 -5.43 -12.26
CA LEU A 173 -17.79 -4.35 -12.71
C LEU A 173 -19.27 -4.55 -12.34
N HIS A 174 -19.54 -5.32 -11.30
CA HIS A 174 -20.89 -5.60 -10.77
C HIS A 174 -20.96 -5.26 -9.27
N ALA A 175 -20.47 -4.08 -8.87
CA ALA A 175 -20.40 -3.67 -7.48
C ALA A 175 -21.76 -3.82 -6.77
N ASN A 176 -21.77 -4.60 -5.69
CA ASN A 176 -22.97 -4.83 -4.91
C ASN A 176 -22.80 -4.27 -3.49
N PRO A 177 -23.43 -3.14 -3.15
CA PRO A 177 -23.29 -2.49 -1.85
C PRO A 177 -23.87 -3.32 -0.69
N ASN A 178 -24.75 -4.29 -0.98
CA ASN A 178 -25.37 -5.13 0.07
C ASN A 178 -24.34 -5.96 0.85
N TYR A 179 -23.20 -6.30 0.25
CA TYR A 179 -22.10 -6.98 0.98
C TYR A 179 -21.54 -6.13 2.12
N MET A 180 -21.72 -4.80 2.05
CA MET A 180 -21.21 -3.86 3.04
C MET A 180 -22.22 -3.51 4.16
N ALA A 181 -23.46 -3.99 4.07
CA ALA A 181 -24.56 -3.61 4.98
C ALA A 181 -24.26 -3.93 6.46
N ASN A 182 -23.60 -5.04 6.74
CA ASN A 182 -23.28 -5.50 8.10
C ASN A 182 -21.78 -5.41 8.44
N VAL A 183 -21.01 -4.66 7.66
CA VAL A 183 -19.58 -4.47 7.92
C VAL A 183 -19.40 -3.48 9.06
N PRO A 184 -18.57 -3.79 10.09
CA PRO A 184 -18.33 -2.86 11.19
C PRO A 184 -17.75 -1.53 10.71
N ILE A 185 -18.11 -0.44 11.39
CA ILE A 185 -17.72 0.92 10.98
C ILE A 185 -16.20 1.11 10.92
N SER A 186 -15.42 0.44 11.76
CA SER A 186 -13.96 0.53 11.75
C SER A 186 -13.36 -0.02 10.46
N PHE A 187 -13.91 -1.12 9.94
CA PHE A 187 -13.53 -1.67 8.63
C PHE A 187 -13.95 -0.76 7.48
N GLN A 188 -15.16 -0.17 7.56
CA GLN A 188 -15.62 0.82 6.57
C GLN A 188 -14.69 2.03 6.53
N LEU A 189 -14.30 2.58 7.70
CA LEU A 189 -13.36 3.69 7.81
C LEU A 189 -11.97 3.34 7.25
N HIS A 190 -11.51 2.10 7.47
CA HIS A 190 -10.27 1.61 6.88
C HIS A 190 -10.33 1.64 5.35
N ILE A 191 -11.42 1.16 4.75
CA ILE A 191 -11.62 1.17 3.29
C ILE A 191 -11.69 2.62 2.76
N VAL A 192 -12.46 3.49 3.40
CA VAL A 192 -12.58 4.90 2.97
C VAL A 192 -11.24 5.64 3.08
N SER A 193 -10.46 5.39 4.14
CA SER A 193 -9.11 5.96 4.26
C SER A 193 -8.16 5.43 3.18
N THR A 194 -8.35 4.18 2.75
CA THR A 194 -7.62 3.59 1.63
C THR A 194 -7.98 4.25 0.30
N TYR A 195 -9.24 4.63 0.07
CA TYR A 195 -9.60 5.43 -1.10
C TYR A 195 -8.83 6.76 -1.14
N ALA A 196 -8.74 7.47 -0.02
CA ALA A 196 -7.97 8.71 0.04
C ALA A 196 -6.49 8.48 -0.33
N LEU A 197 -5.89 7.39 0.16
CA LEU A 197 -4.51 7.02 -0.18
C LEU A 197 -4.36 6.73 -1.68
N PHE A 198 -5.27 5.95 -2.28
CA PHE A 198 -5.22 5.62 -3.71
C PHE A 198 -5.45 6.83 -4.61
N LEU A 199 -6.34 7.76 -4.22
CA LEU A 199 -6.60 9.00 -4.95
C LEU A 199 -5.37 9.90 -5.04
N VAL A 200 -4.58 9.99 -3.96
CA VAL A 200 -3.35 10.83 -3.95
C VAL A 200 -2.12 10.09 -4.46
N TRP A 201 -2.16 8.76 -4.56
CA TRP A 201 -1.03 7.91 -4.92
C TRP A 201 -0.28 8.37 -6.17
N PRO A 202 -0.95 8.59 -7.34
CA PRO A 202 -0.27 8.97 -8.58
C PRO A 202 0.49 10.30 -8.48
N PHE A 203 0.07 11.17 -7.57
CA PHE A 203 0.60 12.53 -7.40
C PHE A 203 1.68 12.62 -6.32
N THR A 204 2.11 11.48 -5.79
CA THR A 204 3.07 11.41 -4.68
C THR A 204 4.25 10.51 -5.03
N ARG A 205 5.21 10.38 -4.11
CA ARG A 205 6.34 9.45 -4.25
C ARG A 205 5.95 7.97 -4.26
N LEU A 206 4.72 7.61 -3.94
CA LEU A 206 4.27 6.21 -3.96
C LEU A 206 4.35 5.57 -5.35
N VAL A 207 4.43 6.37 -6.41
CA VAL A 207 4.63 5.86 -7.78
C VAL A 207 5.91 5.02 -7.92
N HIS A 208 6.89 5.14 -7.02
CA HIS A 208 8.12 4.35 -7.06
C HIS A 208 7.90 2.84 -6.96
N ILE A 209 6.74 2.38 -6.46
CA ILE A 209 6.41 0.95 -6.42
C ILE A 209 6.46 0.31 -7.82
N TRP A 210 6.12 1.08 -8.85
CA TRP A 210 6.17 0.64 -10.25
C TRP A 210 7.57 0.73 -10.87
N SER A 211 8.49 1.40 -10.20
CA SER A 211 9.90 1.53 -10.60
C SER A 211 10.76 0.39 -10.03
N TYR A 212 10.16 -0.66 -9.51
CA TYR A 212 10.90 -1.81 -8.99
C TYR A 212 11.77 -2.41 -10.10
N PRO A 213 13.08 -2.51 -9.89
CA PRO A 213 14.03 -2.86 -10.94
C PRO A 213 14.02 -4.37 -11.23
N ILE A 214 12.91 -4.90 -11.74
CA ILE A 214 12.72 -6.32 -12.09
C ILE A 214 13.84 -6.79 -13.02
N PHE A 215 14.33 -5.90 -13.89
CA PHE A 215 15.41 -6.20 -14.82
C PHE A 215 16.76 -6.43 -14.14
N TYR A 216 16.98 -5.94 -12.89
CA TYR A 216 18.20 -6.24 -12.14
C TYR A 216 18.27 -7.71 -11.70
N LEU A 217 17.15 -8.41 -11.59
CA LEU A 217 17.12 -9.85 -11.32
C LEU A 217 17.76 -10.66 -12.47
N LYS A 218 17.80 -10.10 -13.69
CA LYS A 218 18.40 -10.72 -14.87
C LYS A 218 19.85 -10.30 -15.13
N ARG A 219 20.36 -9.27 -14.41
CA ARG A 219 21.70 -8.75 -14.59
C ARG A 219 22.60 -9.28 -13.47
N ALA A 220 23.67 -9.99 -13.83
CA ALA A 220 24.66 -10.48 -12.86
C ALA A 220 25.47 -9.35 -12.20
N TRP A 221 25.61 -8.19 -12.86
CA TRP A 221 26.34 -7.01 -12.39
C TRP A 221 25.94 -5.75 -13.15
N ILE A 222 26.26 -4.58 -12.56
CA ILE A 222 26.15 -3.29 -13.24
C ILE A 222 27.38 -3.11 -14.11
N LEU A 223 27.19 -3.01 -15.43
CA LEU A 223 28.25 -2.58 -16.34
C LEU A 223 28.45 -1.08 -16.15
N TYR A 224 29.49 -0.69 -15.44
CA TYR A 224 29.99 0.67 -15.53
C TYR A 224 30.56 0.83 -16.93
N ARG A 225 30.17 1.88 -17.68
CA ARG A 225 30.88 2.26 -18.90
C ARG A 225 32.33 2.47 -18.52
N GLY A 226 33.23 1.67 -19.03
CA GLY A 226 34.66 1.93 -18.96
C GLY A 226 34.88 3.30 -19.59
N GLN A 227 35.61 4.18 -18.95
CA GLN A 227 36.17 5.34 -19.64
C GLN A 227 36.98 4.76 -20.80
N GLU A 228 36.61 5.11 -22.03
CA GLU A 228 37.52 4.91 -23.18
C GLU A 228 38.78 5.66 -22.82
N THR A 229 39.83 4.94 -22.55
CA THR A 229 41.16 5.54 -22.40
C THR A 229 41.51 6.19 -23.72
N PRO A 230 42.00 7.44 -23.74
CA PRO A 230 42.29 8.20 -24.97
C PRO A 230 43.52 7.70 -25.75
N GLU A 231 43.86 6.43 -25.69
CA GLU A 231 45.04 5.86 -26.32
C GLU A 231 44.87 5.49 -27.80
N VAL A 232 43.71 5.61 -28.37
CA VAL A 232 43.48 5.20 -29.79
C VAL A 232 43.64 6.34 -30.80
N VAL A 233 43.85 7.56 -30.37
CA VAL A 233 43.99 8.74 -31.30
C VAL A 233 45.44 9.09 -31.60
N ALA A 234 46.42 8.42 -31.03
CA ALA A 234 47.85 8.78 -31.23
C ALA A 234 48.55 8.06 -32.39
N ASN A 235 47.86 7.16 -33.12
CA ASN A 235 48.43 6.39 -34.24
C ASN A 235 47.55 6.42 -35.49
N ALA A 236 47.08 7.59 -35.89
CA ALA A 236 46.51 7.77 -37.22
C ALA A 236 47.18 8.97 -37.93
#